data_97c7e22ec35bfb61e44917331c9391b6
#
_entry.id   97c7e22ec35bfb61e44917331c9391b6
#
_cell.length_a   1.000
_cell.length_b   1.000
_cell.length_c   1.000
_cell.angle_alpha   90.00
_cell.angle_beta   90.00
_cell.angle_gamma   90.00
#
_symmetry.space_group_name_H-M   'P 1'
#
loop_
_entity.id
_entity.type
_entity.pdbx_description
1 polymer ?
#
loop_
_entity_poly.entity_id
_entity_poly.type
_entity_poly.pdbx_seq_one_letter_code
_entity_poly.pdbx_strand_id
1 'polypeptide(L)'
;MKTIVIMVVIACAFMFSEIKTFAQFSGVADTVIMGASYIDEVYYKLADGTSYSTARQTWDIAFRTPKRSSSILTNDGSGVVLYTYPKSDTTGWASIDTSGLSTWKPMYNDPTDWENGAFSRNATGHPDYGWGKYNDVTHDVTGDSLFVIQLRDGSFKKLWIVKKYSSQDIYNFRFANLDGGGEQNLLLNLSADTAKNFIGYSLLTNEKIDFEPVRHTWDILFTKYMSVQPDGTPYPVIGVLSNQDISTKRFEHVPLEYNDWGPGEWDSTRSSIGWNWKVFDMNTFTYKVVDSLVFFIKNIPGDIYKLYFTSYTGSATGVITFIKAKVADAGIGNVNTDKLTLKAYPNPASNFLTLYYTGKPGNDVFISLTDL
;
A
#
# COMPACT_ATOMS: atom_id res chain seq x y z
N MET A 1 -74.50 -30.80 43.50
CA MET A 1 -73.34 -31.07 42.69
C MET A 1 -73.01 -29.78 41.89
N LYS A 2 -71.89 -29.12 42.30
CA LYS A 2 -71.45 -27.92 41.58
C LYS A 2 -70.28 -28.34 40.68
N THR A 3 -70.50 -28.24 39.34
CA THR A 3 -69.48 -28.55 38.34
C THR A 3 -68.54 -27.35 38.20
N ILE A 4 -67.27 -27.55 38.51
CA ILE A 4 -66.19 -26.53 38.28
C ILE A 4 -65.62 -26.79 36.91
N VAL A 5 -65.76 -25.80 36.01
CA VAL A 5 -65.11 -25.79 34.69
C VAL A 5 -63.74 -25.08 34.85
N ILE A 6 -62.64 -25.83 34.68
CA ILE A 6 -61.28 -25.27 34.66
C ILE A 6 -60.98 -24.88 33.21
N MET A 7 -60.84 -23.58 32.95
CA MET A 7 -60.40 -23.03 31.68
C MET A 7 -58.87 -22.95 31.66
N VAL A 8 -58.22 -23.82 30.90
CA VAL A 8 -56.75 -23.76 30.69
C VAL A 8 -56.49 -22.78 29.56
N VAL A 9 -55.89 -21.63 29.88
CA VAL A 9 -55.39 -20.68 28.92
C VAL A 9 -53.97 -21.08 28.54
N ILE A 10 -53.77 -21.62 27.31
CA ILE A 10 -52.44 -21.87 26.75
C ILE A 10 -51.91 -20.55 26.19
N ALA A 11 -51.00 -19.89 26.87
CA ALA A 11 -50.25 -18.74 26.32
C ALA A 11 -49.15 -19.25 25.40
N CYS A 12 -49.38 -19.19 24.06
CA CYS A 12 -48.33 -19.38 23.06
C CYS A 12 -47.37 -18.15 23.10
N ALA A 13 -46.24 -18.30 23.75
CA ALA A 13 -45.14 -17.34 23.62
C ALA A 13 -44.52 -17.51 22.22
N PHE A 14 -44.87 -16.64 21.30
CA PHE A 14 -44.16 -16.51 20.03
C PHE A 14 -42.79 -15.88 20.36
N MET A 15 -41.73 -16.69 20.33
CA MET A 15 -40.36 -16.19 20.23
C MET A 15 -40.17 -15.59 18.82
N PHE A 16 -40.28 -14.28 18.72
CA PHE A 16 -39.80 -13.58 17.56
C PHE A 16 -38.24 -13.63 17.61
N SER A 17 -37.68 -14.61 16.90
CA SER A 17 -36.26 -14.49 16.52
C SER A 17 -36.15 -13.28 15.58
N GLU A 18 -35.46 -12.23 16.03
CA GLU A 18 -35.08 -11.14 15.13
C GLU A 18 -34.25 -11.72 13.99
N ILE A 19 -34.84 -11.89 12.84
CA ILE A 19 -34.08 -12.14 11.60
C ILE A 19 -33.38 -10.82 11.30
N LYS A 20 -32.11 -10.73 11.66
CA LYS A 20 -31.25 -9.66 11.18
C LYS A 20 -31.14 -9.82 9.67
N THR A 21 -31.97 -9.12 8.93
CA THR A 21 -31.77 -8.92 7.49
C THR A 21 -30.49 -8.09 7.34
N PHE A 22 -29.37 -8.76 7.09
CA PHE A 22 -28.20 -8.08 6.59
C PHE A 22 -28.56 -7.52 5.22
N ALA A 23 -28.40 -6.21 5.05
CA ALA A 23 -28.53 -5.61 3.74
C ALA A 23 -27.64 -6.41 2.77
N GLN A 24 -28.23 -6.92 1.69
CA GLN A 24 -27.51 -7.70 0.70
C GLN A 24 -26.35 -6.85 0.19
N PHE A 25 -25.09 -7.31 0.39
CA PHE A 25 -23.91 -6.62 -0.11
C PHE A 25 -23.99 -6.56 -1.64
N SER A 26 -24.29 -5.40 -2.20
CA SER A 26 -24.30 -5.16 -3.64
C SER A 26 -22.94 -4.56 -4.04
N GLY A 27 -21.93 -5.41 -4.13
CA GLY A 27 -20.61 -4.99 -4.63
C GLY A 27 -20.58 -4.99 -6.16
N VAL A 28 -19.67 -4.19 -6.71
CA VAL A 28 -19.37 -4.17 -8.14
C VAL A 28 -18.16 -5.07 -8.39
N ALA A 29 -18.30 -5.98 -9.34
CA ALA A 29 -17.18 -6.78 -9.83
C ALA A 29 -16.27 -5.89 -10.69
N ASP A 30 -14.97 -5.97 -10.44
CA ASP A 30 -13.96 -5.25 -11.22
C ASP A 30 -12.76 -6.13 -11.50
N THR A 31 -11.96 -5.76 -12.50
CA THR A 31 -10.86 -6.57 -13.00
C THR A 31 -9.66 -5.70 -13.34
N VAL A 32 -8.47 -6.12 -12.90
CA VAL A 32 -7.19 -5.57 -13.37
C VAL A 32 -6.42 -6.62 -14.14
N ILE A 33 -5.63 -6.18 -15.13
CA ILE A 33 -4.85 -7.04 -16.00
C ILE A 33 -3.40 -6.58 -15.96
N MET A 34 -2.53 -7.40 -15.38
CA MET A 34 -1.07 -7.16 -15.33
C MET A 34 -0.35 -7.72 -16.57
N GLY A 35 -1.06 -8.37 -17.48
CA GLY A 35 -0.50 -8.99 -18.67
C GLY A 35 0.23 -10.31 -18.41
N ALA A 36 0.59 -10.98 -19.51
CA ALA A 36 1.38 -12.22 -19.44
C ALA A 36 2.73 -11.95 -18.76
N SER A 37 3.16 -12.86 -17.88
CA SER A 37 4.37 -12.73 -17.07
C SER A 37 4.41 -11.46 -16.20
N TYR A 38 3.25 -10.80 -16.02
CA TYR A 38 3.11 -9.58 -15.21
C TYR A 38 4.00 -8.46 -15.75
N ILE A 39 3.93 -8.21 -17.05
CA ILE A 39 4.73 -7.17 -17.72
C ILE A 39 4.37 -5.78 -17.26
N ASP A 40 3.11 -5.60 -16.82
CA ASP A 40 2.58 -4.34 -16.33
C ASP A 40 2.37 -4.37 -14.82
N GLU A 41 2.38 -3.19 -14.21
CA GLU A 41 1.80 -2.90 -12.92
C GLU A 41 0.58 -2.00 -13.09
N VAL A 42 -0.40 -2.11 -12.18
CA VAL A 42 -1.68 -1.43 -12.33
C VAL A 42 -2.02 -0.65 -11.07
N TYR A 43 -2.07 0.66 -11.21
CA TYR A 43 -2.56 1.60 -10.20
C TYR A 43 -4.07 1.70 -10.32
N TYR A 44 -4.79 1.58 -9.21
CA TYR A 44 -6.24 1.47 -9.22
C TYR A 44 -6.90 2.41 -8.20
N LYS A 45 -7.98 3.08 -8.63
CA LYS A 45 -8.81 3.98 -7.81
C LYS A 45 -10.06 3.25 -7.36
N LEU A 46 -10.29 3.15 -6.05
CA LEU A 46 -11.46 2.45 -5.49
C LEU A 46 -12.78 3.16 -5.80
N ALA A 47 -12.77 4.49 -5.83
CA ALA A 47 -13.98 5.30 -5.93
C ALA A 47 -14.75 5.09 -7.25
N ASP A 48 -14.06 5.03 -8.36
CA ASP A 48 -14.65 5.02 -9.71
C ASP A 48 -14.16 3.86 -10.59
N GLY A 49 -13.18 3.06 -10.12
CA GLY A 49 -12.61 1.97 -10.89
C GLY A 49 -11.58 2.40 -11.94
N THR A 50 -11.20 3.68 -11.95
CA THR A 50 -10.14 4.15 -12.84
C THR A 50 -8.85 3.40 -12.58
N SER A 51 -8.22 2.91 -13.63
CA SER A 51 -6.93 2.24 -13.57
C SER A 51 -5.92 2.87 -14.53
N TYR A 52 -4.66 2.87 -14.10
CA TYR A 52 -3.52 3.28 -14.91
C TYR A 52 -2.52 2.12 -14.94
N SER A 53 -2.22 1.63 -16.13
CA SER A 53 -1.27 0.54 -16.35
C SER A 53 0.03 1.10 -16.91
N THR A 54 1.16 0.64 -16.40
CA THR A 54 2.49 1.00 -16.87
C THR A 54 3.40 -0.22 -16.94
N ALA A 55 4.29 -0.24 -17.92
CA ALA A 55 5.25 -1.33 -18.06
C ALA A 55 6.20 -1.35 -16.86
N ARG A 56 6.19 -2.46 -16.11
CA ARG A 56 6.93 -2.61 -14.86
C ARG A 56 8.45 -2.59 -15.04
N GLN A 57 8.95 -3.02 -16.20
CA GLN A 57 10.38 -3.19 -16.49
C GLN A 57 11.01 -1.96 -17.17
N THR A 58 10.57 -0.74 -16.84
CA THR A 58 11.10 0.48 -17.47
C THR A 58 12.18 1.18 -16.65
N TRP A 59 12.23 0.98 -15.35
CA TRP A 59 13.14 1.64 -14.43
C TRP A 59 13.97 0.63 -13.61
N ASP A 60 15.09 1.07 -13.05
CA ASP A 60 15.99 0.24 -12.22
C ASP A 60 16.02 0.73 -10.77
N ILE A 61 16.07 2.04 -10.56
CA ILE A 61 16.00 2.68 -9.25
C ILE A 61 14.91 3.75 -9.26
N ALA A 62 14.32 4.05 -8.09
CA ALA A 62 13.33 5.11 -7.98
C ALA A 62 13.55 5.96 -6.74
N PHE A 63 13.52 7.26 -6.91
CA PHE A 63 13.75 8.27 -5.89
C PHE A 63 12.42 8.78 -5.35
N ARG A 64 12.30 8.81 -4.04
CA ARG A 64 11.12 9.34 -3.39
C ARG A 64 11.07 10.87 -3.51
N THR A 65 9.91 11.41 -3.88
CA THR A 65 9.76 12.82 -4.23
C THR A 65 9.44 13.77 -3.06
N PRO A 66 8.81 13.36 -1.93
CA PRO A 66 8.59 14.26 -0.82
C PRO A 66 9.91 14.83 -0.28
N LYS A 67 9.97 16.15 -0.08
CA LYS A 67 11.20 16.88 0.27
C LYS A 67 11.98 16.32 1.45
N ARG A 68 11.28 15.79 2.46
CA ARG A 68 11.91 15.29 3.68
C ARG A 68 12.27 13.81 3.60
N SER A 69 11.94 13.14 2.51
CA SER A 69 12.29 11.72 2.30
C SER A 69 13.63 11.61 1.58
N SER A 70 14.40 10.59 1.93
CA SER A 70 15.65 10.22 1.24
C SER A 70 15.63 8.75 0.81
N SER A 71 14.45 8.14 0.77
CA SER A 71 14.26 6.75 0.35
C SER A 71 14.55 6.59 -1.13
N ILE A 72 15.25 5.51 -1.47
CA ILE A 72 15.54 5.10 -2.84
C ILE A 72 15.20 3.61 -2.97
N LEU A 73 14.30 3.30 -3.90
CA LEU A 73 13.90 1.93 -4.21
C LEU A 73 14.77 1.34 -5.31
N THR A 74 14.85 0.02 -5.32
CA THR A 74 15.19 -0.76 -6.52
C THR A 74 13.94 -1.36 -7.15
N ASN A 75 13.96 -1.65 -8.44
CA ASN A 75 12.89 -2.41 -9.10
C ASN A 75 13.09 -3.92 -8.85
N ASP A 76 13.03 -4.31 -7.56
CA ASP A 76 13.32 -5.67 -7.12
C ASP A 76 12.32 -6.70 -7.68
N GLY A 77 11.06 -6.30 -7.87
CA GLY A 77 10.06 -7.11 -8.56
C GLY A 77 10.40 -7.42 -10.02
N SER A 78 11.29 -6.65 -10.64
CA SER A 78 11.80 -6.86 -12.01
C SER A 78 13.17 -7.53 -12.05
N GLY A 79 13.68 -7.98 -10.89
CA GLY A 79 14.96 -8.68 -10.79
C GLY A 79 16.17 -7.77 -10.61
N VAL A 80 15.97 -6.48 -10.31
CA VAL A 80 17.05 -5.59 -9.89
C VAL A 80 17.48 -5.94 -8.47
N VAL A 81 18.78 -6.19 -8.26
CA VAL A 81 19.35 -6.55 -6.95
C VAL A 81 20.46 -5.59 -6.59
N LEU A 82 20.40 -5.04 -5.38
CA LEU A 82 21.39 -4.11 -4.84
C LEU A 82 22.30 -4.81 -3.85
N TYR A 83 23.59 -4.45 -3.87
CA TYR A 83 24.57 -4.90 -2.89
C TYR A 83 25.37 -3.69 -2.41
N THR A 84 25.54 -3.51 -1.10
CA THR A 84 26.53 -2.56 -0.58
C THR A 84 27.92 -3.11 -0.86
N TYR A 85 28.81 -2.29 -1.39
CA TYR A 85 30.18 -2.67 -1.64
C TYR A 85 30.96 -2.81 -0.31
N PRO A 86 31.43 -4.02 0.07
CA PRO A 86 31.96 -4.24 1.41
C PRO A 86 33.46 -3.96 1.55
N LYS A 87 34.17 -3.69 0.43
CA LYS A 87 35.66 -3.66 0.44
C LYS A 87 36.25 -2.26 0.55
N SER A 88 35.45 -1.21 0.38
CA SER A 88 35.87 0.18 0.52
C SER A 88 34.67 1.11 0.68
N ASP A 89 34.92 2.30 1.17
CA ASP A 89 34.02 3.45 1.10
C ASP A 89 34.05 4.10 -0.31
N THR A 90 33.59 5.34 -0.43
CA THR A 90 33.52 6.07 -1.70
C THR A 90 34.86 6.29 -2.39
N THR A 91 35.99 6.17 -1.68
CA THR A 91 37.34 6.26 -2.26
C THR A 91 37.67 5.08 -3.18
N GLY A 92 36.98 3.93 -3.01
CA GLY A 92 37.11 2.76 -3.86
C GLY A 92 36.44 2.84 -5.23
N TRP A 93 35.82 3.97 -5.57
CA TRP A 93 35.06 4.11 -6.84
C TRP A 93 35.82 3.66 -8.08
N ALA A 94 37.11 3.99 -8.19
CA ALA A 94 37.92 3.69 -9.38
C ALA A 94 38.24 2.19 -9.51
N SER A 95 38.23 1.43 -8.42
CA SER A 95 38.76 0.06 -8.34
C SER A 95 37.77 -0.91 -7.66
N ILE A 96 36.53 -0.95 -8.16
CA ILE A 96 35.52 -1.91 -7.67
C ILE A 96 35.98 -3.34 -7.98
N ASP A 97 36.09 -4.17 -6.96
CA ASP A 97 36.39 -5.59 -7.05
C ASP A 97 35.17 -6.41 -6.60
N THR A 98 34.54 -7.08 -7.53
CA THR A 98 33.36 -7.92 -7.30
C THR A 98 33.67 -9.38 -6.96
N SER A 99 34.96 -9.71 -6.70
CA SER A 99 35.30 -11.05 -6.22
C SER A 99 34.56 -11.35 -4.91
N GLY A 100 33.87 -12.51 -4.85
CA GLY A 100 33.03 -12.89 -3.72
C GLY A 100 31.61 -12.30 -3.73
N LEU A 101 31.15 -11.66 -4.81
CA LEU A 101 29.81 -11.10 -4.93
C LEU A 101 28.68 -12.09 -4.55
N SER A 102 28.86 -13.35 -4.85
CA SER A 102 27.89 -14.41 -4.49
C SER A 102 27.68 -14.60 -2.98
N THR A 103 28.58 -14.04 -2.16
CA THR A 103 28.48 -14.07 -0.69
C THR A 103 27.95 -12.77 -0.10
N TRP A 104 27.79 -11.73 -0.92
CA TRP A 104 27.29 -10.45 -0.42
C TRP A 104 25.79 -10.55 -0.19
N LYS A 105 25.33 -9.86 0.86
CA LYS A 105 23.90 -9.83 1.20
C LYS A 105 23.13 -8.97 0.19
N PRO A 106 22.17 -9.55 -0.54
CA PRO A 106 21.31 -8.77 -1.39
C PRO A 106 20.38 -7.87 -0.56
N MET A 107 20.13 -6.67 -1.05
CA MET A 107 19.23 -5.70 -0.43
C MET A 107 18.01 -5.49 -1.30
N TYR A 108 16.84 -5.58 -0.68
CA TYR A 108 15.54 -5.38 -1.29
C TYR A 108 14.76 -4.31 -0.54
N ASN A 109 13.78 -3.71 -1.19
CA ASN A 109 12.89 -2.75 -0.55
C ASN A 109 12.13 -3.42 0.61
N ASP A 110 11.80 -2.63 1.63
CA ASP A 110 10.82 -3.06 2.62
C ASP A 110 9.41 -2.93 2.03
N PRO A 111 8.67 -4.04 1.86
CA PRO A 111 7.32 -3.96 1.32
C PRO A 111 6.32 -3.32 2.29
N THR A 112 6.68 -3.14 3.55
CA THR A 112 5.78 -2.60 4.59
C THR A 112 5.91 -1.09 4.76
N ASP A 113 7.04 -0.50 4.32
CA ASP A 113 7.37 0.89 4.59
C ASP A 113 7.67 1.68 3.29
N TRP A 114 7.17 2.88 3.21
CA TRP A 114 7.41 3.81 2.11
C TRP A 114 8.81 4.43 2.15
N GLU A 115 9.40 4.57 3.35
CA GLU A 115 10.67 5.27 3.58
C GLU A 115 11.87 4.31 3.65
N ASN A 116 11.65 3.00 3.65
CA ASN A 116 12.70 2.00 3.80
C ASN A 116 12.97 1.25 2.48
N GLY A 117 13.48 2.00 1.48
CA GLY A 117 13.93 1.43 0.21
C GLY A 117 15.21 0.60 0.36
N ALA A 118 15.58 -0.13 -0.70
CA ALA A 118 16.76 -1.01 -0.70
C ALA A 118 18.05 -0.31 -0.26
N PHE A 119 18.22 0.95 -0.64
CA PHE A 119 19.41 1.74 -0.27
C PHE A 119 19.45 2.11 1.22
N SER A 120 18.33 2.05 1.93
CA SER A 120 18.24 2.38 3.35
C SER A 120 18.33 1.16 4.27
N ARG A 121 18.44 -0.07 3.72
CA ARG A 121 18.36 -1.32 4.51
C ARG A 121 19.52 -1.53 5.52
N ASN A 122 20.63 -0.85 5.33
CA ASN A 122 21.78 -0.87 6.24
C ASN A 122 21.84 0.37 7.16
N ALA A 123 20.81 1.22 7.16
CA ALA A 123 20.75 2.38 8.04
C ALA A 123 20.80 1.96 9.51
N THR A 124 21.61 2.65 10.30
CA THR A 124 21.76 2.44 11.75
C THR A 124 20.96 3.45 12.58
N GLY A 125 20.18 4.28 11.93
CA GLY A 125 19.39 5.36 12.51
C GLY A 125 20.02 6.72 12.33
N HIS A 126 19.26 7.79 12.56
CA HIS A 126 19.70 9.16 12.36
C HIS A 126 21.09 9.43 13.00
N PRO A 127 22.06 10.03 12.30
CA PRO A 127 21.96 10.67 10.97
C PRO A 127 22.26 9.73 9.78
N ASP A 128 22.39 8.43 9.99
CA ASP A 128 22.69 7.44 8.96
C ASP A 128 21.40 7.00 8.22
N TYR A 129 21.35 7.19 6.89
CA TYR A 129 20.27 6.80 6.01
C TYR A 129 20.59 5.54 5.18
N GLY A 130 21.70 4.85 5.49
CA GLY A 130 22.15 3.62 4.83
C GLY A 130 22.99 3.87 3.58
N TRP A 131 22.63 4.83 2.73
CA TRP A 131 23.42 5.24 1.57
C TRP A 131 24.26 6.49 1.82
N GLY A 132 24.01 7.19 2.92
CA GLY A 132 24.71 8.42 3.26
C GLY A 132 24.27 9.01 4.60
N LYS A 133 24.96 10.05 5.01
CA LYS A 133 24.76 10.73 6.28
C LYS A 133 24.09 12.08 6.11
N TYR A 134 23.06 12.30 6.91
CA TYR A 134 22.33 13.56 7.01
C TYR A 134 23.15 14.60 7.78
N ASN A 135 23.04 15.86 7.33
CA ASN A 135 23.66 17.01 7.98
C ASN A 135 22.58 17.92 8.57
N ASP A 136 22.57 18.09 9.90
CA ASP A 136 21.57 18.86 10.63
C ASP A 136 21.58 20.36 10.32
N VAL A 137 22.66 20.89 9.74
CA VAL A 137 22.78 22.32 9.41
C VAL A 137 22.28 22.61 8.00
N THR A 138 22.70 21.79 7.02
CA THR A 138 22.33 22.01 5.60
C THR A 138 21.08 21.25 5.20
N HIS A 139 20.68 20.27 6.01
CA HIS A 139 19.61 19.30 5.73
C HIS A 139 19.84 18.41 4.50
N ASP A 140 21.07 18.39 3.99
CA ASP A 140 21.47 17.52 2.89
C ASP A 140 21.87 16.14 3.40
N VAL A 141 21.80 15.14 2.50
CA VAL A 141 22.39 13.82 2.77
C VAL A 141 23.59 13.63 1.86
N THR A 142 24.74 13.34 2.44
CA THR A 142 25.99 13.08 1.70
C THR A 142 26.28 11.58 1.69
N GLY A 143 26.43 11.02 0.47
CA GLY A 143 26.68 9.61 0.26
C GLY A 143 28.04 9.17 0.75
N ASP A 144 28.08 8.11 1.55
CA ASP A 144 29.29 7.51 2.11
C ASP A 144 29.50 6.05 1.71
N SER A 145 28.58 5.50 0.95
CA SER A 145 28.56 4.09 0.56
C SER A 145 28.62 3.92 -0.96
N LEU A 146 29.34 2.90 -1.42
CA LEU A 146 29.31 2.42 -2.79
C LEU A 146 28.41 1.18 -2.91
N PHE A 147 27.82 1.01 -4.09
CA PHE A 147 26.95 -0.10 -4.39
C PHE A 147 27.37 -0.80 -5.69
N VAL A 148 27.10 -2.11 -5.73
CA VAL A 148 27.02 -2.89 -6.97
C VAL A 148 25.55 -3.23 -7.17
N ILE A 149 25.04 -2.97 -8.37
CA ILE A 149 23.64 -3.23 -8.73
C ILE A 149 23.58 -4.16 -9.92
N GLN A 150 22.83 -5.25 -9.79
CA GLN A 150 22.43 -6.09 -10.91
C GLN A 150 21.18 -5.51 -11.52
N LEU A 151 21.20 -5.26 -12.82
CA LEU A 151 20.07 -4.71 -13.54
C LEU A 151 19.14 -5.81 -14.06
N ARG A 152 17.96 -5.41 -14.54
CA ARG A 152 16.91 -6.33 -15.04
C ARG A 152 17.33 -7.19 -16.24
N ASP A 153 18.36 -6.79 -17.00
CA ASP A 153 18.97 -7.57 -18.08
C ASP A 153 20.09 -8.50 -17.62
N GLY A 154 20.36 -8.55 -16.29
CA GLY A 154 21.42 -9.35 -15.68
C GLY A 154 22.81 -8.69 -15.69
N SER A 155 22.98 -7.54 -16.34
CA SER A 155 24.24 -6.80 -16.29
C SER A 155 24.48 -6.15 -14.94
N PHE A 156 25.74 -5.82 -14.62
CA PHE A 156 26.13 -5.18 -13.38
C PHE A 156 26.68 -3.79 -13.61
N LYS A 157 26.36 -2.89 -12.71
CA LYS A 157 26.96 -1.55 -12.63
C LYS A 157 27.45 -1.28 -11.21
N LYS A 158 28.44 -0.41 -11.11
CA LYS A 158 28.79 0.29 -9.86
C LYS A 158 27.95 1.55 -9.76
N LEU A 159 27.52 1.89 -8.56
CA LEU A 159 26.62 3.01 -8.28
C LEU A 159 27.02 3.72 -7.00
N TRP A 160 26.96 5.04 -7.01
CA TRP A 160 27.14 5.91 -5.86
C TRP A 160 26.09 7.01 -5.85
N ILE A 161 25.29 7.06 -4.81
CA ILE A 161 24.43 8.22 -4.52
C ILE A 161 25.30 9.25 -3.84
N VAL A 162 25.76 10.25 -4.58
CA VAL A 162 26.79 11.20 -4.11
C VAL A 162 26.20 12.16 -3.08
N LYS A 163 25.02 12.72 -3.38
CA LYS A 163 24.38 13.69 -2.49
C LYS A 163 22.92 13.91 -2.82
N LYS A 164 22.10 14.18 -1.81
CA LYS A 164 20.80 14.82 -1.94
C LYS A 164 20.89 16.27 -1.47
N TYR A 165 20.62 17.21 -2.35
CA TYR A 165 20.41 18.63 -2.03
C TYR A 165 18.96 18.84 -1.65
N SER A 166 18.65 18.71 -0.35
CA SER A 166 17.26 18.63 0.13
C SER A 166 16.45 19.90 -0.11
N SER A 167 17.08 21.08 -0.05
CA SER A 167 16.39 22.36 -0.30
C SER A 167 15.97 22.54 -1.76
N GLN A 168 16.65 21.85 -2.69
CA GLN A 168 16.44 21.94 -4.15
C GLN A 168 15.71 20.72 -4.74
N ASP A 169 15.49 19.67 -3.95
CA ASP A 169 14.98 18.37 -4.41
C ASP A 169 15.82 17.76 -5.55
N ILE A 170 17.15 17.86 -5.43
CA ILE A 170 18.09 17.34 -6.42
C ILE A 170 18.90 16.20 -5.82
N TYR A 171 18.95 15.07 -6.54
CA TYR A 171 19.91 14.01 -6.29
C TYR A 171 21.07 14.09 -7.25
N ASN A 172 22.31 14.05 -6.71
CA ASN A 172 23.51 13.78 -7.49
C ASN A 172 23.87 12.31 -7.31
N PHE A 173 24.01 11.56 -8.41
CA PHE A 173 24.44 10.17 -8.36
C PHE A 173 25.34 9.84 -9.57
N ARG A 174 26.19 8.84 -9.38
CA ARG A 174 27.12 8.33 -10.40
C ARG A 174 26.90 6.85 -10.61
N PHE A 175 27.00 6.40 -11.84
CA PHE A 175 27.06 4.97 -12.15
C PHE A 175 27.98 4.74 -13.35
N ALA A 176 28.52 3.51 -13.45
CA ALA A 176 29.36 3.08 -14.55
C ALA A 176 29.30 1.56 -14.66
N ASN A 177 29.79 0.99 -15.76
CA ASN A 177 30.13 -0.42 -15.79
C ASN A 177 31.19 -0.74 -14.75
N LEU A 178 31.34 -2.01 -14.37
CA LEU A 178 32.32 -2.38 -13.32
C LEU A 178 33.77 -2.05 -13.70
N ASP A 179 34.10 -2.11 -15.01
CA ASP A 179 35.39 -1.71 -15.59
C ASP A 179 35.61 -0.18 -15.64
N GLY A 180 34.59 0.60 -15.31
CA GLY A 180 34.60 2.05 -15.36
C GLY A 180 34.10 2.65 -16.67
N GLY A 181 33.83 1.83 -17.68
CA GLY A 181 33.27 2.31 -18.95
C GLY A 181 31.84 2.84 -18.80
N GLY A 182 31.46 3.79 -19.65
CA GLY A 182 30.11 4.35 -19.70
C GLY A 182 29.73 5.14 -18.44
N GLU A 183 30.70 5.76 -17.78
CA GLU A 183 30.45 6.53 -16.54
C GLU A 183 29.50 7.70 -16.81
N GLN A 184 28.50 7.82 -15.94
CA GLN A 184 27.55 8.91 -15.85
C GLN A 184 27.65 9.58 -14.50
N ASN A 185 27.55 10.91 -14.45
CA ASN A 185 27.44 11.71 -13.22
C ASN A 185 26.30 12.71 -13.42
N LEU A 186 25.23 12.56 -12.67
CA LEU A 186 23.94 13.14 -13.01
C LEU A 186 23.38 13.96 -11.85
N LEU A 187 22.68 15.02 -12.20
CA LEU A 187 21.84 15.81 -11.30
C LEU A 187 20.38 15.55 -11.68
N LEU A 188 19.67 14.76 -10.88
CA LEU A 188 18.26 14.47 -11.07
C LEU A 188 17.43 15.46 -10.24
N ASN A 189 16.76 16.38 -10.92
CA ASN A 189 15.87 17.35 -10.28
C ASN A 189 14.46 16.79 -10.19
N LEU A 190 13.91 16.73 -8.98
CA LEU A 190 12.57 16.23 -8.65
C LEU A 190 11.59 17.33 -8.22
N SER A 191 11.98 18.60 -8.26
CA SER A 191 11.16 19.72 -7.77
C SER A 191 9.82 19.85 -8.48
N ALA A 192 9.72 19.41 -9.74
CA ALA A 192 8.49 19.39 -10.53
C ALA A 192 7.61 18.13 -10.28
N ASP A 193 8.13 17.13 -9.57
CA ASP A 193 7.51 15.80 -9.46
C ASP A 193 6.85 15.55 -8.10
N THR A 194 6.74 16.57 -7.26
CA THR A 194 6.28 16.46 -5.86
C THR A 194 4.83 15.95 -5.69
N ALA A 195 4.07 15.92 -6.78
CA ALA A 195 2.73 15.34 -6.80
C ALA A 195 2.70 13.81 -6.88
N LYS A 196 3.85 13.15 -7.03
CA LYS A 196 4.02 11.69 -7.10
C LYS A 196 4.68 11.14 -5.84
N ASN A 197 4.71 9.83 -5.65
CA ASN A 197 5.49 9.23 -4.56
C ASN A 197 6.93 8.99 -5.00
N PHE A 198 7.13 8.53 -6.24
CA PHE A 198 8.43 8.18 -6.78
C PHE A 198 8.60 8.64 -8.22
N ILE A 199 9.85 8.88 -8.57
CA ILE A 199 10.32 9.01 -9.96
C ILE A 199 11.40 7.97 -10.21
N GLY A 200 11.24 7.21 -11.28
CA GLY A 200 12.18 6.19 -11.70
C GLY A 200 13.39 6.74 -12.47
N TYR A 201 14.42 5.94 -12.52
CA TYR A 201 15.55 6.14 -13.41
C TYR A 201 16.00 4.79 -13.97
N SER A 202 16.19 4.73 -15.29
CA SER A 202 16.75 3.57 -15.95
C SER A 202 18.26 3.74 -16.08
N LEU A 203 19.02 2.88 -15.43
CA LEU A 203 20.48 2.81 -15.56
C LEU A 203 20.90 2.12 -16.87
N LEU A 204 19.97 1.41 -17.54
CA LEU A 204 20.18 0.80 -18.84
C LEU A 204 20.11 1.81 -19.97
N THR A 205 19.05 2.66 -19.97
CA THR A 205 18.82 3.64 -21.04
C THR A 205 19.34 5.03 -20.70
N ASN A 206 19.75 5.25 -19.45
CA ASN A 206 20.20 6.54 -18.91
C ASN A 206 19.11 7.62 -19.00
N GLU A 207 17.89 7.27 -18.56
CA GLU A 207 16.72 8.13 -18.67
C GLU A 207 15.94 8.22 -17.36
N LYS A 208 15.39 9.40 -17.10
CA LYS A 208 14.36 9.62 -16.07
C LYS A 208 13.07 8.99 -16.55
N ILE A 209 12.43 8.18 -15.70
CA ILE A 209 11.21 7.43 -16.02
C ILE A 209 10.06 7.92 -15.13
N ASP A 210 9.04 8.43 -15.76
CA ASP A 210 7.79 8.81 -15.12
C ASP A 210 6.81 7.63 -15.21
N PHE A 211 6.87 6.73 -14.21
CA PHE A 211 6.08 5.50 -14.22
C PHE A 211 4.84 5.55 -13.31
N GLU A 212 4.83 6.45 -12.33
CA GLU A 212 3.77 6.53 -11.33
C GLU A 212 2.77 7.65 -11.65
N PRO A 213 1.44 7.42 -11.60
CA PRO A 213 0.45 8.49 -11.70
C PRO A 213 0.51 9.44 -10.48
N VAL A 214 -0.16 10.58 -10.56
CA VAL A 214 -0.25 11.54 -9.45
C VAL A 214 -0.79 10.84 -8.19
N ARG A 215 -0.16 11.08 -7.03
CA ARG A 215 -0.38 10.37 -5.75
C ARG A 215 -1.85 10.22 -5.36
N HIS A 216 -2.67 11.24 -5.51
CA HIS A 216 -4.07 11.22 -5.08
C HIS A 216 -5.04 10.64 -6.12
N THR A 217 -4.54 10.17 -7.26
CA THR A 217 -5.38 9.62 -8.33
C THR A 217 -5.56 8.10 -8.25
N TRP A 218 -4.90 7.42 -7.32
CA TRP A 218 -4.97 5.99 -7.12
C TRP A 218 -4.94 5.63 -5.62
N ASP A 219 -5.45 4.46 -5.26
CA ASP A 219 -5.52 3.98 -3.88
C ASP A 219 -4.68 2.72 -3.66
N ILE A 220 -4.67 1.79 -4.59
CA ILE A 220 -3.94 0.52 -4.50
C ILE A 220 -3.17 0.22 -5.79
N LEU A 221 -2.06 -0.50 -5.64
CA LEU A 221 -1.15 -0.88 -6.73
C LEU A 221 -1.03 -2.39 -6.82
N PHE A 222 -1.42 -2.97 -7.94
CA PHE A 222 -1.17 -4.36 -8.28
C PHE A 222 0.20 -4.48 -8.95
N THR A 223 1.15 -5.15 -8.29
CA THR A 223 2.53 -5.24 -8.78
C THR A 223 3.22 -6.53 -8.32
N LYS A 224 4.42 -6.74 -8.86
CA LYS A 224 5.36 -7.75 -8.39
C LYS A 224 6.42 -7.07 -7.52
N TYR A 225 6.69 -7.62 -6.35
CA TYR A 225 7.68 -7.08 -5.41
C TYR A 225 8.31 -8.19 -4.58
N MET A 226 9.44 -7.90 -3.92
CA MET A 226 10.07 -8.84 -3.00
C MET A 226 9.36 -8.81 -1.65
N SER A 227 9.02 -9.99 -1.13
CA SER A 227 8.46 -10.17 0.21
C SER A 227 9.30 -11.19 0.98
N VAL A 228 9.42 -11.02 2.28
CA VAL A 228 10.10 -11.98 3.14
C VAL A 228 9.10 -13.07 3.52
N GLN A 229 9.45 -14.32 3.21
CA GLN A 229 8.66 -15.49 3.58
C GLN A 229 8.79 -15.77 5.09
N PRO A 230 7.91 -16.59 5.69
CA PRO A 230 7.98 -16.95 7.11
C PRO A 230 9.32 -17.56 7.55
N ASP A 231 10.07 -18.18 6.65
CA ASP A 231 11.41 -18.73 6.89
C ASP A 231 12.53 -17.68 6.78
N GLY A 232 12.20 -16.41 6.52
CA GLY A 232 13.16 -15.33 6.33
C GLY A 232 13.70 -15.19 4.91
N THR A 233 13.30 -16.04 3.96
CA THR A 233 13.79 -16.00 2.58
C THR A 233 13.09 -14.92 1.78
N PRO A 234 13.81 -14.01 1.08
CA PRO A 234 13.23 -13.08 0.13
C PRO A 234 12.67 -13.83 -1.08
N TYR A 235 11.42 -13.55 -1.43
CA TYR A 235 10.74 -14.20 -2.56
C TYR A 235 9.90 -13.20 -3.36
N PRO A 236 9.97 -13.23 -4.70
CA PRO A 236 9.16 -12.34 -5.53
C PRO A 236 7.69 -12.79 -5.55
N VAL A 237 6.80 -11.91 -5.15
CA VAL A 237 5.36 -12.17 -5.07
C VAL A 237 4.58 -11.22 -5.96
N ILE A 238 3.41 -11.67 -6.43
CA ILE A 238 2.39 -10.80 -7.00
C ILE A 238 1.41 -10.45 -5.89
N GLY A 239 1.22 -9.17 -5.64
CA GLY A 239 0.32 -8.72 -4.59
C GLY A 239 -0.18 -7.31 -4.81
N VAL A 240 -0.77 -6.76 -3.76
CA VAL A 240 -1.36 -5.43 -3.75
C VAL A 240 -0.69 -4.61 -2.67
N LEU A 241 -0.18 -3.45 -3.07
CA LEU A 241 0.41 -2.46 -2.18
C LEU A 241 -0.55 -1.28 -2.03
N SER A 242 -0.71 -0.78 -0.83
CA SER A 242 -1.51 0.42 -0.55
C SER A 242 -0.73 1.68 -0.90
N ASN A 243 -1.43 2.71 -1.37
CA ASN A 243 -0.85 4.04 -1.53
C ASN A 243 -0.55 4.66 -0.17
N GLN A 244 0.26 5.70 -0.16
CA GLN A 244 0.47 6.52 1.06
C GLN A 244 -0.88 7.09 1.53
N ASP A 245 -1.07 7.15 2.85
CA ASP A 245 -2.28 7.64 3.52
C ASP A 245 -3.53 6.76 3.31
N ILE A 246 -3.36 5.57 2.73
CA ILE A 246 -4.37 4.51 2.72
C ILE A 246 -4.18 3.62 3.95
N SER A 247 -5.27 3.18 4.54
CA SER A 247 -5.22 2.20 5.62
C SER A 247 -6.23 1.08 5.40
N THR A 248 -5.89 -0.10 5.88
CA THR A 248 -6.62 -1.34 5.60
C THR A 248 -6.93 -2.06 6.90
N LYS A 249 -8.10 -2.70 6.98
CA LYS A 249 -8.40 -3.76 7.95
C LYS A 249 -8.57 -5.06 7.21
N ARG A 250 -7.95 -6.12 7.72
CA ARG A 250 -8.00 -7.46 7.16
C ARG A 250 -8.76 -8.38 8.11
N PHE A 251 -9.79 -9.04 7.60
CA PHE A 251 -10.61 -10.01 8.35
C PHE A 251 -10.50 -11.37 7.70
N GLU A 252 -9.94 -12.31 8.43
CA GLU A 252 -9.76 -13.71 8.02
C GLU A 252 -10.82 -14.59 8.68
N HIS A 253 -11.12 -15.73 8.04
CA HIS A 253 -12.10 -16.71 8.52
C HIS A 253 -13.51 -16.12 8.72
N VAL A 254 -13.87 -15.14 7.89
CA VAL A 254 -15.20 -14.53 7.86
C VAL A 254 -15.89 -14.83 6.52
N PRO A 255 -17.24 -14.92 6.49
CA PRO A 255 -17.95 -15.04 5.23
C PRO A 255 -17.77 -13.80 4.36
N LEU A 256 -17.86 -13.94 3.03
CA LEU A 256 -17.68 -12.80 2.11
C LEU A 256 -18.74 -11.70 2.30
N GLU A 257 -19.87 -12.01 2.94
CA GLU A 257 -20.93 -11.07 3.33
C GLU A 257 -20.57 -10.25 4.57
N TYR A 258 -19.50 -10.61 5.31
CA TYR A 258 -19.07 -9.89 6.51
C TYR A 258 -18.93 -8.40 6.22
N ASN A 259 -19.57 -7.56 7.03
CA ASN A 259 -19.67 -6.12 6.79
C ASN A 259 -19.42 -5.26 8.04
N ASP A 260 -18.90 -5.85 9.10
CA ASP A 260 -18.53 -5.12 10.32
C ASP A 260 -17.04 -4.75 10.29
N TRP A 261 -16.76 -3.50 9.89
CA TRP A 261 -15.42 -2.95 9.88
C TRP A 261 -15.05 -2.22 11.19
N GLY A 262 -15.93 -2.23 12.21
CA GLY A 262 -15.68 -1.62 13.53
C GLY A 262 -14.48 -2.20 14.27
N PRO A 263 -14.37 -3.55 14.44
CA PRO A 263 -13.30 -4.17 15.21
C PRO A 263 -11.91 -3.96 14.63
N GLY A 264 -10.89 -3.97 15.51
CA GLY A 264 -9.46 -3.93 15.15
C GLY A 264 -8.96 -2.54 14.74
N GLU A 265 -7.65 -2.41 14.67
CA GLU A 265 -6.96 -1.18 14.28
C GLU A 265 -6.76 -1.10 12.77
N TRP A 266 -6.63 0.12 12.27
CA TRP A 266 -6.30 0.38 10.88
C TRP A 266 -4.80 0.18 10.65
N ASP A 267 -4.44 -0.69 9.72
CA ASP A 267 -3.07 -0.92 9.29
C ASP A 267 -2.75 -0.01 8.10
N SER A 268 -1.76 0.87 8.26
CA SER A 268 -1.25 1.79 7.22
C SER A 268 0.06 1.30 6.58
N THR A 269 0.48 0.07 6.85
CA THR A 269 1.63 -0.49 6.16
C THR A 269 1.37 -0.62 4.66
N ARG A 270 2.40 -0.41 3.87
CA ARG A 270 2.31 -0.45 2.41
C ARG A 270 1.77 -1.76 1.87
N SER A 271 2.10 -2.89 2.51
CA SER A 271 1.65 -4.25 2.15
C SER A 271 0.49 -4.76 3.00
N SER A 272 -0.36 -3.89 3.55
CA SER A 272 -1.49 -4.27 4.41
C SER A 272 -2.51 -5.19 3.71
N ILE A 273 -2.66 -5.10 2.39
CA ILE A 273 -3.40 -6.07 1.58
C ILE A 273 -2.51 -7.27 1.24
N GLY A 274 -1.30 -7.01 0.73
CA GLY A 274 -0.27 -7.99 0.52
C GLY A 274 -0.52 -8.96 -0.64
N TRP A 275 0.03 -10.17 -0.51
CA TRP A 275 0.02 -11.18 -1.58
C TRP A 275 -0.70 -12.48 -1.20
N ASN A 276 -0.93 -12.74 0.08
CA ASN A 276 -1.45 -13.99 0.63
C ASN A 276 -3.00 -14.08 0.67
N TRP A 277 -3.66 -13.31 -0.19
CA TRP A 277 -5.09 -13.46 -0.49
C TRP A 277 -5.37 -14.60 -1.48
N LYS A 278 -4.32 -15.28 -1.95
CA LYS A 278 -4.36 -16.45 -2.83
C LYS A 278 -3.32 -17.47 -2.42
N VAL A 279 -3.57 -18.72 -2.73
CA VAL A 279 -2.68 -19.87 -2.47
C VAL A 279 -2.48 -20.63 -3.76
N PHE A 280 -1.25 -21.08 -4.01
CA PHE A 280 -0.96 -21.97 -5.13
C PHE A 280 -1.28 -23.42 -4.75
N ASP A 281 -2.17 -24.06 -5.51
CA ASP A 281 -2.51 -25.47 -5.32
C ASP A 281 -1.57 -26.34 -6.15
N MET A 282 -0.68 -27.06 -5.47
CA MET A 282 0.31 -27.96 -6.10
C MET A 282 -0.31 -29.17 -6.79
N ASN A 283 -1.56 -29.54 -6.50
CA ASN A 283 -2.23 -30.68 -7.13
C ASN A 283 -2.82 -30.29 -8.49
N THR A 284 -3.36 -29.09 -8.58
CA THR A 284 -4.00 -28.59 -9.81
C THR A 284 -3.11 -27.65 -10.62
N PHE A 285 -1.96 -27.23 -10.05
CA PHE A 285 -1.06 -26.21 -10.59
C PHE A 285 -1.77 -24.89 -10.91
N THR A 286 -2.76 -24.54 -10.08
CA THR A 286 -3.54 -23.30 -10.22
C THR A 286 -3.54 -22.51 -8.91
N TYR A 287 -3.87 -21.22 -9.02
CA TYR A 287 -4.10 -20.42 -7.84
C TYR A 287 -5.57 -20.51 -7.40
N LYS A 288 -5.77 -20.60 -6.10
CA LYS A 288 -7.07 -20.45 -5.43
C LYS A 288 -7.07 -19.20 -4.62
N VAL A 289 -8.13 -18.42 -4.74
CA VAL A 289 -8.35 -17.25 -3.88
C VAL A 289 -8.88 -17.73 -2.54
N VAL A 290 -8.48 -17.07 -1.45
CA VAL A 290 -8.97 -17.36 -0.11
C VAL A 290 -10.42 -16.85 0.00
N ASP A 291 -11.38 -17.76 0.19
CA ASP A 291 -12.82 -17.52 0.16
C ASP A 291 -13.42 -16.96 1.47
N SER A 292 -12.59 -16.84 2.49
CA SER A 292 -12.95 -16.37 3.84
C SER A 292 -12.14 -15.15 4.27
N LEU A 293 -11.78 -14.29 3.31
CA LEU A 293 -10.93 -13.12 3.50
C LEU A 293 -11.55 -11.86 2.92
N VAL A 294 -11.77 -10.87 3.78
CA VAL A 294 -12.35 -9.58 3.42
C VAL A 294 -11.42 -8.45 3.87
N PHE A 295 -11.29 -7.44 3.04
CA PHE A 295 -10.57 -6.21 3.35
C PHE A 295 -11.54 -5.03 3.45
N PHE A 296 -11.29 -4.13 4.40
CA PHE A 296 -11.87 -2.79 4.40
C PHE A 296 -10.74 -1.79 4.21
N ILE A 297 -10.89 -0.93 3.23
CA ILE A 297 -9.84 0.02 2.80
C ILE A 297 -10.38 1.43 2.98
N LYS A 298 -9.71 2.20 3.82
CA LYS A 298 -10.01 3.63 4.01
C LYS A 298 -9.10 4.43 3.10
N ASN A 299 -9.70 5.15 2.15
CA ASN A 299 -8.99 5.98 1.19
C ASN A 299 -8.62 7.35 1.78
N ILE A 300 -7.88 8.16 1.02
CA ILE A 300 -7.42 9.50 1.45
C ILE A 300 -8.58 10.43 1.84
N PRO A 301 -9.71 10.52 1.09
CA PRO A 301 -10.86 11.28 1.54
C PRO A 301 -11.50 10.77 2.84
N GLY A 302 -11.23 9.51 3.24
CA GLY A 302 -11.80 8.87 4.44
C GLY A 302 -12.98 7.94 4.15
N ASP A 303 -13.36 7.76 2.89
CA ASP A 303 -14.34 6.77 2.50
C ASP A 303 -13.85 5.35 2.76
N ILE A 304 -14.73 4.46 3.17
CA ILE A 304 -14.40 3.06 3.43
C ILE A 304 -14.99 2.18 2.34
N TYR A 305 -14.12 1.38 1.75
CA TYR A 305 -14.47 0.39 0.73
C TYR A 305 -14.23 -1.01 1.27
N LYS A 306 -15.21 -1.88 1.13
CA LYS A 306 -15.04 -3.32 1.27
C LYS A 306 -14.50 -3.88 -0.03
N LEU A 307 -13.54 -4.82 0.07
CA LEU A 307 -12.95 -5.51 -1.08
C LEU A 307 -12.69 -6.98 -0.72
N TYR A 308 -12.98 -7.88 -1.64
CA TYR A 308 -12.51 -9.26 -1.61
C TYR A 308 -12.20 -9.77 -3.01
N PHE A 309 -11.20 -10.63 -3.12
CA PHE A 309 -10.78 -11.20 -4.40
C PHE A 309 -11.65 -12.39 -4.77
N THR A 310 -11.88 -12.59 -6.08
CA THR A 310 -12.70 -13.68 -6.59
C THR A 310 -11.98 -14.58 -7.57
N SER A 311 -10.95 -14.07 -8.27
CA SER A 311 -10.19 -14.84 -9.24
C SER A 311 -8.76 -14.31 -9.41
N TYR A 312 -7.86 -15.23 -9.76
CA TYR A 312 -6.49 -14.93 -10.19
C TYR A 312 -6.00 -15.98 -11.18
N THR A 313 -5.62 -15.56 -12.36
CA THR A 313 -5.25 -16.46 -13.46
C THR A 313 -3.76 -16.80 -13.54
N GLY A 314 -2.94 -16.27 -12.60
CA GLY A 314 -1.50 -16.52 -12.62
C GLY A 314 -0.77 -15.80 -13.75
N SER A 315 0.45 -16.29 -14.08
CA SER A 315 1.36 -15.65 -15.03
C SER A 315 0.94 -15.74 -16.49
N ALA A 316 -0.04 -16.58 -16.81
CA ALA A 316 -0.50 -16.73 -18.20
C ALA A 316 -1.12 -15.45 -18.75
N THR A 317 -1.91 -14.75 -17.95
CA THR A 317 -2.62 -13.55 -18.38
C THR A 317 -2.55 -12.41 -17.35
N GLY A 318 -2.19 -12.69 -16.09
CA GLY A 318 -2.09 -11.70 -15.02
C GLY A 318 -3.43 -11.07 -14.63
N VAL A 319 -4.56 -11.74 -14.87
CA VAL A 319 -5.90 -11.23 -14.56
C VAL A 319 -6.21 -11.44 -13.08
N ILE A 320 -6.66 -10.38 -12.41
CA ILE A 320 -7.11 -10.38 -11.02
C ILE A 320 -8.52 -9.80 -11.00
N THR A 321 -9.49 -10.56 -10.49
CA THR A 321 -10.88 -10.12 -10.33
C THR A 321 -11.22 -10.01 -8.85
N PHE A 322 -11.96 -8.98 -8.49
CA PHE A 322 -12.39 -8.71 -7.12
C PHE A 322 -13.75 -8.03 -7.10
N ILE A 323 -14.41 -8.08 -5.96
CA ILE A 323 -15.66 -7.34 -5.71
C ILE A 323 -15.31 -6.19 -4.78
N LYS A 324 -15.79 -4.99 -5.08
CA LYS A 324 -15.68 -3.82 -4.22
C LYS A 324 -17.02 -3.14 -4.01
N ALA A 325 -17.21 -2.51 -2.86
CA ALA A 325 -18.31 -1.60 -2.60
C ALA A 325 -17.91 -0.53 -1.60
N LYS A 326 -18.40 0.68 -1.77
CA LYS A 326 -18.32 1.71 -0.75
C LYS A 326 -19.28 1.37 0.39
N VAL A 327 -18.78 1.26 1.61
CA VAL A 327 -19.56 0.86 2.80
C VAL A 327 -19.74 2.00 3.79
N ALA A 328 -18.91 3.04 3.71
CA ALA A 328 -19.07 4.26 4.49
C ALA A 328 -18.50 5.48 3.77
N ASP A 329 -19.12 6.64 3.98
CA ASP A 329 -18.63 7.93 3.52
C ASP A 329 -17.64 8.54 4.54
N ALA A 330 -16.76 9.41 4.06
CA ALA A 330 -15.85 10.17 4.89
C ALA A 330 -16.62 10.98 5.96
N GLY A 331 -16.18 10.87 7.22
CA GLY A 331 -16.77 11.63 8.33
C GLY A 331 -18.00 11.01 9.00
N ILE A 332 -18.52 9.86 8.49
CA ILE A 332 -19.54 9.11 9.19
C ILE A 332 -18.85 7.90 9.84
N GLY A 333 -18.37 8.06 11.07
CA GLY A 333 -18.08 6.90 11.92
C GLY A 333 -19.34 6.04 11.98
N ASN A 334 -19.18 4.70 11.94
CA ASN A 334 -20.31 3.79 12.17
C ASN A 334 -20.83 4.10 13.58
N VAL A 335 -21.76 5.01 13.68
CA VAL A 335 -22.58 5.13 14.88
C VAL A 335 -23.38 3.85 14.89
N ASN A 336 -23.03 2.95 15.79
CA ASN A 336 -23.84 1.76 16.11
C ASN A 336 -25.25 2.30 16.40
N THR A 337 -26.10 2.30 15.38
CA THR A 337 -27.45 2.84 15.45
C THR A 337 -28.35 1.86 16.21
N ASP A 338 -28.09 1.71 17.49
CA ASP A 338 -29.19 1.54 18.43
C ASP A 338 -29.94 2.90 18.42
N LYS A 339 -30.54 3.17 17.27
CA LYS A 339 -31.53 4.23 16.98
C LYS A 339 -31.37 5.52 17.77
N LEU A 340 -30.27 6.23 17.57
CA LEU A 340 -30.20 7.65 17.92
C LEU A 340 -30.76 8.42 16.72
N THR A 341 -31.92 9.07 16.87
CA THR A 341 -32.44 9.96 15.83
C THR A 341 -32.34 11.39 16.36
N LEU A 342 -31.56 12.23 15.68
CA LEU A 342 -31.50 13.66 15.93
C LEU A 342 -32.24 14.36 14.81
N LYS A 343 -33.22 15.21 15.14
CA LYS A 343 -33.88 16.10 14.21
C LYS A 343 -33.75 17.53 14.69
N ALA A 344 -33.39 18.43 13.80
CA ALA A 344 -33.28 19.83 14.05
C ALA A 344 -34.39 20.59 13.27
N TYR A 345 -35.14 21.47 13.96
CA TYR A 345 -36.20 22.26 13.35
C TYR A 345 -36.37 23.60 14.07
N PRO A 346 -36.64 24.70 13.36
CA PRO A 346 -36.64 24.85 11.90
C PRO A 346 -35.22 24.81 11.33
N ASN A 347 -35.08 24.34 10.07
CA ASN A 347 -33.82 24.42 9.33
C ASN A 347 -34.13 25.01 7.94
N PRO A 348 -33.64 26.22 7.62
CA PRO A 348 -32.77 27.08 8.41
C PRO A 348 -33.43 27.66 9.68
N ALA A 349 -32.66 27.82 10.75
CA ALA A 349 -33.08 28.49 11.96
C ALA A 349 -32.82 30.01 11.87
N SER A 350 -33.76 30.84 12.44
CA SER A 350 -33.56 32.29 12.52
C SER A 350 -33.27 32.78 13.94
N ASN A 351 -34.09 32.41 14.92
CA ASN A 351 -33.96 32.88 16.30
C ASN A 351 -33.78 31.73 17.32
N PHE A 352 -34.20 30.53 16.97
CA PHE A 352 -34.07 29.36 17.81
C PHE A 352 -34.04 28.11 16.95
N LEU A 353 -33.40 27.06 17.48
CA LEU A 353 -33.32 25.72 16.90
C LEU A 353 -33.78 24.71 17.96
N THR A 354 -34.76 23.92 17.62
CA THR A 354 -35.20 22.80 18.49
C THR A 354 -34.57 21.49 17.99
N LEU A 355 -33.90 20.81 18.91
CA LEU A 355 -33.30 19.49 18.64
C LEU A 355 -34.20 18.42 19.26
N TYR A 356 -34.68 17.49 18.42
CA TYR A 356 -35.41 16.31 18.87
C TYR A 356 -34.45 15.13 18.88
N TYR A 357 -34.29 14.51 20.05
CA TYR A 357 -33.42 13.40 20.26
C TYR A 357 -34.24 12.20 20.75
N THR A 358 -34.00 11.02 20.14
CA THR A 358 -34.52 9.75 20.64
C THR A 358 -33.33 8.81 20.84
N GLY A 359 -33.10 8.36 22.08
CA GLY A 359 -32.03 7.46 22.46
C GLY A 359 -32.38 6.66 23.70
N LYS A 360 -31.56 5.67 24.05
CA LYS A 360 -31.74 4.92 25.31
C LYS A 360 -31.54 5.86 26.52
N PRO A 361 -32.41 5.81 27.55
CA PRO A 361 -32.20 6.55 28.78
C PRO A 361 -30.89 6.14 29.45
N GLY A 362 -30.04 7.09 29.81
CA GLY A 362 -28.87 6.86 30.66
C GLY A 362 -27.51 7.15 30.04
N ASN A 363 -27.44 7.63 28.79
CA ASN A 363 -26.19 8.10 28.19
C ASN A 363 -26.18 9.63 28.08
N ASP A 364 -25.05 10.26 28.40
CA ASP A 364 -24.83 11.67 28.15
C ASP A 364 -24.74 11.92 26.64
N VAL A 365 -25.42 12.96 26.17
CA VAL A 365 -25.40 13.38 24.75
C VAL A 365 -24.69 14.73 24.68
N PHE A 366 -23.60 14.77 23.93
CA PHE A 366 -22.85 15.99 23.65
C PHE A 366 -23.23 16.50 22.25
N ILE A 367 -23.69 17.75 22.18
CA ILE A 367 -24.02 18.41 20.91
C ILE A 367 -23.08 19.59 20.76
N SER A 368 -22.32 19.65 19.67
CA SER A 368 -21.50 20.81 19.30
C SER A 368 -22.07 21.47 18.04
N LEU A 369 -22.16 22.80 18.07
CA LEU A 369 -22.47 23.63 16.90
C LEU A 369 -21.18 24.30 16.48
N THR A 370 -20.77 24.12 15.22
CA THR A 370 -19.57 24.74 14.64
C THR A 370 -19.98 25.59 13.46
N ASP A 371 -19.44 26.80 13.38
CA ASP A 371 -19.50 27.64 12.19
C ASP A 371 -18.62 27.09 11.08
N LEU A 372 -19.06 27.16 9.83
CA LEU A 372 -18.32 26.74 8.64
C LEU A 372 -17.43 27.86 8.14
#